data_791fff3ea6ec083a390fe07790dae46e
#
_entry.id   791fff3ea6ec083a390fe07790dae46e
#
_cell.length_a   1.000
_cell.length_b   1.000
_cell.length_c   1.000
_cell.angle_alpha   90.00
_cell.angle_beta   90.00
_cell.angle_gamma   90.00
#
_symmetry.space_group_name_H-M   'P 1'
#
loop_
_entity.id
_entity.type
_entity.pdbx_description
1 polymer ?
#
loop_
_entity_poly.entity_id
_entity_poly.type
_entity_poly.pdbx_seq_one_letter_code
_entity_poly.pdbx_strand_id
1 'polypeptide(L)'
;MTHILAIDQGTTSSRAIIFDANLRVKASAQEEFPQHYPASGWVEHDVSDLWSTVAGTARGAIEKAGLTARDIAAIGITNQRETTVVWDRATGEPLYNAIVWQDRRTSAVCAALKDAGHEPMITARTGLLLDPYFSGTKLKWILDHTKSRNRAARGELAFGTVDSYLIWKLTGGRVHATDATNAARTMLYNIAKGEWDAEICGLLDIPMQMLPEVRDCAANFGVTRADLFGREIPILGVAGDQQAATVGQACFQPGMMKSTYGTGCFALLNTGTEMVASKNRLLTTIAYQLNGKPTYALEGSIFIAGAVVQWLRDGLKIIRAASETQALADAADPTQDVILVPAFTGLGAPYWRPDCRGAVYGLTRNSGPAELARAALESVGFQTRDLLEAMRADWGAADDGILRVDGGMTASDWAMLFL
;
A
#
# COMPACT_ATOMS: atom_id res chain seq x y z
N MET A 1 10.17 29.91 5.96
CA MET A 1 9.74 28.59 5.45
C MET A 1 9.18 27.82 6.61
N THR A 2 7.88 27.56 6.57
CA THR A 2 7.16 27.07 7.75
C THR A 2 6.17 25.94 7.41
N HIS A 3 6.09 25.54 6.12
CA HIS A 3 5.11 24.57 5.67
C HIS A 3 5.78 23.36 5.03
N ILE A 4 5.12 22.21 5.12
CA ILE A 4 5.51 20.97 4.46
C ILE A 4 4.44 20.62 3.43
N LEU A 5 4.84 20.25 2.23
CA LEU A 5 3.98 19.64 1.23
C LEU A 5 4.09 18.13 1.33
N ALA A 6 3.01 17.47 1.73
CA ALA A 6 2.90 16.01 1.68
C ALA A 6 2.18 15.60 0.41
N ILE A 7 2.78 14.69 -0.36
CA ILE A 7 2.22 14.05 -1.56
C ILE A 7 1.81 12.64 -1.17
N ASP A 8 0.54 12.31 -1.39
CA ASP A 8 -0.04 10.99 -1.18
C ASP A 8 -0.55 10.46 -2.53
N GLN A 9 0.20 9.54 -3.12
CA GLN A 9 -0.19 8.91 -4.37
C GLN A 9 -0.87 7.56 -4.06
N GLY A 10 -2.19 7.58 -3.94
CA GLY A 10 -3.01 6.40 -3.63
C GLY A 10 -3.37 5.57 -4.87
N THR A 11 -4.12 4.49 -4.66
CA THR A 11 -4.52 3.58 -5.76
C THR A 11 -5.53 4.22 -6.73
N THR A 12 -6.43 5.07 -6.25
CA THR A 12 -7.51 5.64 -7.08
C THR A 12 -7.39 7.13 -7.27
N SER A 13 -6.54 7.81 -6.51
CA SER A 13 -6.38 9.27 -6.57
C SER A 13 -5.01 9.69 -6.07
N SER A 14 -4.54 10.84 -6.53
CA SER A 14 -3.42 11.56 -5.95
C SER A 14 -3.93 12.67 -5.04
N ARG A 15 -3.28 12.88 -3.91
CA ARG A 15 -3.60 13.95 -2.96
C ARG A 15 -2.34 14.69 -2.59
N ALA A 16 -2.46 15.99 -2.40
CA ALA A 16 -1.42 16.82 -1.82
C ALA A 16 -2.00 17.62 -0.64
N ILE A 17 -1.25 17.68 0.45
CA ILE A 17 -1.66 18.33 1.69
C ILE A 17 -0.56 19.28 2.13
N ILE A 18 -0.94 20.50 2.49
CA ILE A 18 -0.03 21.48 3.10
C ILE A 18 -0.21 21.43 4.61
N PHE A 19 0.87 21.17 5.33
CA PHE A 19 0.92 21.21 6.80
C PHE A 19 1.69 22.45 7.25
N ASP A 20 1.20 23.09 8.34
CA ASP A 20 1.96 24.13 9.04
C ASP A 20 3.02 23.53 10.00
N ALA A 21 3.76 24.38 10.70
CA ALA A 21 4.80 23.98 11.65
C ALA A 21 4.24 23.20 12.87
N ASN A 22 2.94 23.23 13.11
CA ASN A 22 2.26 22.48 14.16
C ASN A 22 1.58 21.21 13.63
N LEU A 23 1.91 20.79 12.41
CA LEU A 23 1.33 19.65 11.70
C LEU A 23 -0.20 19.76 11.49
N ARG A 24 -0.74 20.98 11.44
CA ARG A 24 -2.14 21.22 11.11
C ARG A 24 -2.31 21.37 9.61
N VAL A 25 -3.36 20.74 9.09
CA VAL A 25 -3.72 20.85 7.67
C VAL A 25 -4.12 22.30 7.35
N LYS A 26 -3.41 22.94 6.42
CA LYS A 26 -3.69 24.27 5.91
C LYS A 26 -4.57 24.24 4.66
N ALA A 27 -4.27 23.34 3.74
CA ALA A 27 -5.02 23.12 2.52
C ALA A 27 -4.77 21.72 1.99
N SER A 28 -5.67 21.25 1.14
CA SER A 28 -5.50 20.00 0.39
C SER A 28 -6.08 20.11 -1.01
N ALA A 29 -5.49 19.35 -1.94
CA ALA A 29 -6.03 19.11 -3.26
C ALA A 29 -5.98 17.62 -3.54
N GLN A 30 -7.01 17.10 -4.22
CA GLN A 30 -7.11 15.69 -4.59
C GLN A 30 -7.67 15.59 -6.00
N GLU A 31 -7.21 14.59 -6.74
CA GLU A 31 -7.64 14.30 -8.10
C GLU A 31 -7.65 12.79 -8.32
N GLU A 32 -8.77 12.26 -8.81
CA GLU A 32 -8.91 10.86 -9.21
C GLU A 32 -8.33 10.66 -10.61
N PHE A 33 -7.90 9.43 -10.91
CA PHE A 33 -7.41 9.04 -12.23
C PHE A 33 -8.02 7.70 -12.66
N PRO A 34 -8.08 7.43 -13.98
CA PRO A 34 -8.67 6.20 -14.52
C PRO A 34 -7.95 4.94 -14.05
N GLN A 35 -8.72 3.89 -13.80
CA GLN A 35 -8.23 2.55 -13.55
C GLN A 35 -8.43 1.71 -14.80
N HIS A 36 -7.43 0.94 -15.22
CA HIS A 36 -7.49 0.11 -16.41
C HIS A 36 -7.52 -1.38 -16.05
N TYR A 37 -8.45 -2.12 -16.66
CA TYR A 37 -8.65 -3.55 -16.43
C TYR A 37 -8.57 -4.32 -17.76
N PRO A 38 -7.36 -4.48 -18.36
CA PRO A 38 -7.21 -5.02 -19.72
C PRO A 38 -7.66 -6.48 -19.88
N ALA A 39 -7.58 -7.27 -18.79
CA ALA A 39 -8.03 -8.65 -18.73
C ALA A 39 -8.51 -9.01 -17.32
N SER A 40 -9.12 -10.20 -17.19
CA SER A 40 -9.56 -10.68 -15.87
C SER A 40 -8.39 -10.79 -14.89
N GLY A 41 -8.50 -10.08 -13.75
CA GLY A 41 -7.47 -10.03 -12.72
C GLY A 41 -6.28 -9.12 -13.05
N TRP A 42 -6.29 -8.39 -14.17
CA TRP A 42 -5.28 -7.40 -14.52
C TRP A 42 -5.73 -6.01 -14.07
N VAL A 43 -4.81 -5.27 -13.46
CA VAL A 43 -5.05 -3.90 -13.00
C VAL A 43 -3.84 -3.04 -13.35
N GLU A 44 -4.08 -1.97 -14.09
CA GLU A 44 -3.03 -1.07 -14.59
C GLU A 44 -3.39 0.39 -14.35
N HIS A 45 -2.35 1.21 -14.18
CA HIS A 45 -2.45 2.67 -14.25
C HIS A 45 -1.63 3.20 -15.42
N ASP A 46 -2.15 4.20 -16.11
CA ASP A 46 -1.33 5.03 -16.99
C ASP A 46 -0.34 5.82 -16.11
N VAL A 47 0.94 5.65 -16.40
CA VAL A 47 2.00 6.30 -15.62
C VAL A 47 1.98 7.83 -15.81
N SER A 48 1.45 8.31 -16.94
CA SER A 48 1.27 9.74 -17.19
C SER A 48 0.20 10.36 -16.30
N ASP A 49 -0.87 9.61 -15.99
CA ASP A 49 -1.92 10.03 -15.06
C ASP A 49 -1.38 10.12 -13.63
N LEU A 50 -0.57 9.14 -13.20
CA LEU A 50 0.08 9.19 -11.89
C LEU A 50 0.92 10.47 -11.73
N TRP A 51 1.70 10.81 -12.76
CA TRP A 51 2.54 12.00 -12.72
C TRP A 51 1.72 13.30 -12.80
N SER A 52 0.77 13.39 -13.73
CA SER A 52 0.01 14.62 -13.97
C SER A 52 -0.84 15.01 -12.77
N THR A 53 -1.52 14.02 -12.14
CA THR A 53 -2.34 14.25 -10.95
C THR A 53 -1.50 14.62 -9.74
N VAL A 54 -0.32 14.00 -9.55
CA VAL A 54 0.61 14.40 -8.48
C VAL A 54 1.10 15.82 -8.68
N ALA A 55 1.55 16.18 -9.88
CA ALA A 55 2.03 17.53 -10.16
C ALA A 55 0.91 18.58 -10.08
N GLY A 56 -0.29 18.23 -10.53
CA GLY A 56 -1.50 19.07 -10.46
C GLY A 56 -1.94 19.33 -9.03
N THR A 57 -2.10 18.29 -8.24
CA THR A 57 -2.53 18.39 -6.84
C THR A 57 -1.51 19.11 -5.96
N ALA A 58 -0.20 18.88 -6.19
CA ALA A 58 0.84 19.57 -5.46
C ALA A 58 0.77 21.10 -5.68
N ARG A 59 0.64 21.54 -6.94
CA ARG A 59 0.44 22.96 -7.26
C ARG A 59 -0.87 23.51 -6.71
N GLY A 60 -1.96 22.77 -6.89
CA GLY A 60 -3.28 23.17 -6.40
C GLY A 60 -3.35 23.29 -4.87
N ALA A 61 -2.64 22.46 -4.13
CA ALA A 61 -2.58 22.56 -2.66
C ALA A 61 -1.82 23.82 -2.21
N ILE A 62 -0.70 24.17 -2.87
CA ILE A 62 0.07 25.39 -2.60
C ILE A 62 -0.80 26.63 -2.87
N GLU A 63 -1.48 26.65 -4.02
CA GLU A 63 -2.37 27.75 -4.42
C GLU A 63 -3.54 27.92 -3.45
N LYS A 64 -4.24 26.83 -3.12
CA LYS A 64 -5.35 26.85 -2.15
C LYS A 64 -4.95 27.30 -0.75
N ALA A 65 -3.68 27.06 -0.37
CA ALA A 65 -3.14 27.54 0.89
C ALA A 65 -2.84 29.07 0.87
N GLY A 66 -2.88 29.71 -0.29
CA GLY A 66 -2.44 31.09 -0.50
C GLY A 66 -0.92 31.26 -0.35
N LEU A 67 -0.16 30.19 -0.64
CA LEU A 67 1.29 30.14 -0.47
C LEU A 67 2.01 30.15 -1.83
N THR A 68 3.31 30.31 -1.76
CA THR A 68 4.23 30.11 -2.86
C THR A 68 5.23 29.00 -2.52
N ALA A 69 5.96 28.51 -3.51
CA ALA A 69 7.02 27.53 -3.26
C ALA A 69 8.10 28.02 -2.27
N ARG A 70 8.22 29.34 -2.05
CA ARG A 70 9.15 29.93 -1.05
C ARG A 70 8.74 29.62 0.38
N ASP A 71 7.48 29.33 0.59
CA ASP A 71 6.91 29.03 1.91
C ASP A 71 7.01 27.54 2.26
N ILE A 72 7.34 26.69 1.27
CA ILE A 72 7.49 25.23 1.45
C ILE A 72 8.92 24.91 1.83
N ALA A 73 9.09 24.31 3.01
CA ALA A 73 10.39 23.90 3.54
C ALA A 73 10.88 22.59 2.93
N ALA A 74 9.98 21.64 2.74
CA ALA A 74 10.29 20.31 2.21
C ALA A 74 9.05 19.64 1.62
N ILE A 75 9.29 18.62 0.81
CA ILE A 75 8.30 17.65 0.33
C ILE A 75 8.49 16.32 1.06
N GLY A 76 7.39 15.71 1.53
CA GLY A 76 7.28 14.31 1.91
C GLY A 76 6.44 13.57 0.88
N ILE A 77 6.81 12.33 0.55
CA ILE A 77 6.10 11.47 -0.41
C ILE A 77 5.64 10.20 0.29
N THR A 78 4.37 9.89 0.14
CA THR A 78 3.84 8.55 0.42
C THR A 78 3.09 8.04 -0.80
N ASN A 79 3.02 6.72 -0.95
CA ASN A 79 2.49 6.10 -2.17
C ASN A 79 1.87 4.74 -1.91
N GLN A 80 0.96 4.34 -2.80
CA GLN A 80 0.55 2.94 -2.93
C GLN A 80 1.79 2.08 -3.15
N ARG A 81 1.96 1.03 -2.33
CA ARG A 81 3.14 0.18 -2.39
C ARG A 81 3.04 -0.83 -3.54
N GLU A 82 4.13 -1.54 -3.83
CA GLU A 82 4.26 -2.68 -4.75
C GLU A 82 3.89 -2.39 -6.22
N THR A 83 3.16 -1.33 -6.52
CA THR A 83 2.85 -0.94 -7.89
C THR A 83 4.14 -0.67 -8.66
N THR A 84 4.29 -1.36 -9.79
CA THR A 84 5.57 -1.52 -10.49
C THR A 84 5.63 -0.65 -11.73
N VAL A 85 6.65 0.20 -11.81
CA VAL A 85 6.94 1.08 -12.95
C VAL A 85 8.30 0.74 -13.53
N VAL A 86 8.40 0.66 -14.87
CA VAL A 86 9.65 0.53 -15.61
C VAL A 86 9.71 1.63 -16.65
N TRP A 87 10.82 2.35 -16.71
CA TRP A 87 10.98 3.47 -17.65
C TRP A 87 12.38 3.52 -18.26
N ASP A 88 12.48 4.20 -19.38
CA ASP A 88 13.74 4.53 -20.04
C ASP A 88 14.49 5.62 -19.27
N ARG A 89 15.77 5.39 -18.94
CA ARG A 89 16.57 6.32 -18.15
C ARG A 89 16.90 7.63 -18.90
N ALA A 90 16.96 7.59 -20.22
CA ALA A 90 17.31 8.77 -20.99
C ALA A 90 16.12 9.72 -21.18
N THR A 91 14.92 9.16 -21.35
CA THR A 91 13.72 9.92 -21.69
C THR A 91 12.75 10.08 -20.52
N GLY A 92 12.78 9.15 -19.56
CA GLY A 92 11.79 9.05 -18.48
C GLY A 92 10.45 8.46 -18.95
N GLU A 93 10.37 7.97 -20.19
CA GLU A 93 9.16 7.37 -20.75
C GLU A 93 8.96 5.97 -20.21
N PRO A 94 7.74 5.63 -19.74
CA PRO A 94 7.43 4.31 -19.26
C PRO A 94 7.43 3.28 -20.40
N LEU A 95 7.94 2.07 -20.14
CA LEU A 95 7.93 0.96 -21.10
C LEU A 95 6.55 0.32 -21.23
N TYR A 96 5.79 0.37 -20.16
CA TYR A 96 4.48 -0.25 -20.02
C TYR A 96 3.69 0.52 -18.96
N ASN A 97 2.37 0.35 -18.92
CA ASN A 97 1.56 0.85 -17.82
C ASN A 97 2.08 0.35 -16.47
N ALA A 98 1.87 1.11 -15.41
CA ALA A 98 2.18 0.64 -14.07
C ALA A 98 1.30 -0.56 -13.71
N ILE A 99 1.91 -1.69 -13.35
CA ILE A 99 1.17 -2.87 -12.89
C ILE A 99 0.87 -2.70 -11.40
N VAL A 100 -0.42 -2.61 -11.08
CA VAL A 100 -0.90 -2.28 -9.74
C VAL A 100 -0.72 -3.45 -8.78
N TRP A 101 -0.60 -3.17 -7.48
CA TRP A 101 -0.48 -4.16 -6.42
C TRP A 101 -1.61 -5.20 -6.39
N GLN A 102 -2.80 -4.85 -6.86
CA GLN A 102 -3.98 -5.73 -6.94
C GLN A 102 -3.92 -6.73 -8.11
N ASP A 103 -3.00 -6.53 -9.06
CA ASP A 103 -2.89 -7.32 -10.28
C ASP A 103 -2.48 -8.77 -10.00
N ARG A 104 -3.10 -9.71 -10.70
CA ARG A 104 -2.91 -11.14 -10.51
C ARG A 104 -2.25 -11.87 -11.70
N ARG A 105 -1.81 -11.12 -12.73
CA ARG A 105 -1.26 -11.72 -13.96
C ARG A 105 -0.05 -12.63 -13.74
N THR A 106 0.71 -12.42 -12.67
CA THR A 106 1.91 -13.19 -12.36
C THR A 106 1.64 -14.37 -11.42
N SER A 107 0.38 -14.72 -11.15
CA SER A 107 0.02 -15.84 -10.25
C SER A 107 0.66 -17.16 -10.68
N ALA A 108 0.71 -17.46 -11.99
CA ALA A 108 1.35 -18.67 -12.50
C ALA A 108 2.86 -18.70 -12.24
N VAL A 109 3.53 -17.55 -12.32
CA VAL A 109 4.97 -17.43 -12.00
C VAL A 109 5.19 -17.70 -10.51
N CYS A 110 4.36 -17.14 -9.64
CA CYS A 110 4.43 -17.39 -8.20
C CYS A 110 4.19 -18.87 -7.88
N ALA A 111 3.22 -19.51 -8.51
CA ALA A 111 2.95 -20.94 -8.34
C ALA A 111 4.15 -21.80 -8.75
N ALA A 112 4.71 -21.56 -9.92
CA ALA A 112 5.88 -22.29 -10.40
C ALA A 112 7.10 -22.15 -9.49
N LEU A 113 7.32 -20.96 -8.92
CA LEU A 113 8.40 -20.73 -7.95
C LEU A 113 8.14 -21.44 -6.60
N LYS A 114 6.88 -21.52 -6.16
CA LYS A 114 6.50 -22.31 -4.98
C LYS A 114 6.74 -23.80 -5.20
N ASP A 115 6.28 -24.32 -6.33
CA ASP A 115 6.44 -25.73 -6.68
C ASP A 115 7.92 -26.11 -6.81
N ALA A 116 8.77 -25.18 -7.24
CA ALA A 116 10.23 -25.33 -7.25
C ALA A 116 10.89 -25.18 -5.88
N GLY A 117 10.13 -24.89 -4.80
CA GLY A 117 10.62 -24.83 -3.42
C GLY A 117 11.31 -23.53 -3.04
N HIS A 118 11.12 -22.44 -3.77
CA HIS A 118 11.81 -21.15 -3.50
C HIS A 118 11.15 -20.29 -2.41
N GLU A 119 9.88 -20.54 -2.03
CA GLU A 119 9.17 -19.69 -1.05
C GLU A 119 9.91 -19.57 0.30
N PRO A 120 10.46 -20.64 0.91
CA PRO A 120 11.15 -20.52 2.20
C PRO A 120 12.35 -19.56 2.16
N MET A 121 13.15 -19.63 1.10
CA MET A 121 14.32 -18.73 0.94
C MET A 121 13.88 -17.28 0.77
N ILE A 122 12.88 -17.02 -0.08
CA ILE A 122 12.35 -15.70 -0.34
C ILE A 122 11.75 -15.13 0.97
N THR A 123 10.92 -15.90 1.67
CA THR A 123 10.32 -15.46 2.94
C THR A 123 11.36 -15.15 4.00
N ALA A 124 12.38 -15.99 4.14
CA ALA A 124 13.43 -15.78 5.13
C ALA A 124 14.23 -14.50 4.89
N ARG A 125 14.38 -14.06 3.64
CA ARG A 125 15.18 -12.88 3.27
C ARG A 125 14.35 -11.61 3.17
N THR A 126 13.15 -11.71 2.64
CA THR A 126 12.32 -10.53 2.36
C THR A 126 11.19 -10.31 3.35
N GLY A 127 10.86 -11.32 4.18
CA GLY A 127 9.69 -11.33 5.05
C GLY A 127 8.36 -11.53 4.30
N LEU A 128 8.41 -11.72 2.98
CA LEU A 128 7.23 -11.79 2.11
C LEU A 128 6.97 -13.21 1.63
N LEU A 129 5.72 -13.48 1.28
CA LEU A 129 5.31 -14.72 0.60
C LEU A 129 5.48 -14.59 -0.91
N LEU A 130 5.51 -15.73 -1.63
CA LEU A 130 5.42 -15.73 -3.09
C LEU A 130 3.98 -15.43 -3.53
N ASP A 131 3.67 -14.17 -3.75
CA ASP A 131 2.36 -13.71 -4.21
C ASP A 131 2.51 -12.63 -5.29
N PRO A 132 1.63 -12.59 -6.31
CA PRO A 132 1.63 -11.55 -7.33
C PRO A 132 1.40 -10.13 -6.78
N TYR A 133 1.07 -10.00 -5.51
CA TYR A 133 0.97 -8.72 -4.81
C TYR A 133 2.27 -7.90 -4.92
N PHE A 134 3.43 -8.54 -4.79
CA PHE A 134 4.75 -7.88 -4.72
C PHE A 134 5.35 -7.56 -6.10
N SER A 135 6.28 -6.60 -6.14
CA SER A 135 6.78 -6.02 -7.39
C SER A 135 7.63 -6.98 -8.25
N GLY A 136 8.42 -7.85 -7.63
CA GLY A 136 9.47 -8.61 -8.33
C GLY A 136 8.96 -9.43 -9.52
N THR A 137 7.85 -10.16 -9.37
CA THR A 137 7.28 -10.95 -10.47
C THR A 137 6.63 -10.09 -11.55
N LYS A 138 6.10 -8.90 -11.19
CA LYS A 138 5.57 -7.93 -12.16
C LYS A 138 6.70 -7.32 -13.00
N LEU A 139 7.84 -6.98 -12.37
CA LEU A 139 9.03 -6.51 -13.07
C LEU A 139 9.53 -7.56 -14.06
N LYS A 140 9.64 -8.83 -13.61
CA LYS A 140 9.96 -9.95 -14.51
C LYS A 140 9.01 -9.99 -15.70
N TRP A 141 7.71 -9.91 -15.46
CA TRP A 141 6.69 -9.95 -16.50
C TRP A 141 6.84 -8.80 -17.50
N ILE A 142 7.06 -7.57 -17.04
CA ILE A 142 7.25 -6.41 -17.93
C ILE A 142 8.46 -6.64 -18.85
N LEU A 143 9.60 -7.08 -18.31
CA LEU A 143 10.82 -7.32 -19.07
C LEU A 143 10.62 -8.43 -20.14
N ASP A 144 9.89 -9.48 -19.80
CA ASP A 144 9.58 -10.59 -20.73
C ASP A 144 8.60 -10.13 -21.81
N HIS A 145 7.51 -9.47 -21.40
CA HIS A 145 6.45 -9.01 -22.30
C HIS A 145 6.95 -7.98 -23.32
N THR A 146 7.75 -7.04 -22.87
CA THR A 146 8.32 -5.98 -23.73
C THR A 146 9.61 -6.40 -24.43
N LYS A 147 10.12 -7.62 -24.17
CA LYS A 147 11.39 -8.16 -24.69
C LYS A 147 12.58 -7.22 -24.43
N SER A 148 12.58 -6.57 -23.27
CA SER A 148 13.52 -5.47 -22.96
C SER A 148 14.70 -5.88 -22.06
N ARG A 149 14.90 -7.18 -21.76
CA ARG A 149 15.97 -7.67 -20.90
C ARG A 149 17.37 -7.20 -21.31
N ASN A 150 17.67 -7.19 -22.61
CA ASN A 150 18.96 -6.72 -23.10
C ASN A 150 19.17 -5.22 -22.82
N ARG A 151 18.13 -4.41 -22.92
CA ARG A 151 18.18 -2.98 -22.55
C ARG A 151 18.39 -2.80 -21.05
N ALA A 152 17.69 -3.61 -20.25
CA ALA A 152 17.85 -3.63 -18.80
C ALA A 152 19.28 -4.00 -18.38
N ALA A 153 19.85 -5.05 -19.00
CA ALA A 153 21.21 -5.50 -18.74
C ALA A 153 22.29 -4.45 -19.13
N ARG A 154 22.00 -3.58 -20.10
CA ARG A 154 22.88 -2.44 -20.44
C ARG A 154 22.68 -1.21 -19.56
N GLY A 155 21.76 -1.27 -18.58
CA GLY A 155 21.48 -0.15 -17.68
C GLY A 155 20.66 1.00 -18.30
N GLU A 156 20.02 0.76 -19.46
CA GLU A 156 19.19 1.76 -20.14
C GLU A 156 17.83 1.97 -19.47
N LEU A 157 17.40 1.03 -18.64
CA LEU A 157 16.12 1.03 -17.98
C LEU A 157 16.26 1.26 -16.48
N ALA A 158 15.25 1.88 -15.90
CA ALA A 158 15.07 2.00 -14.47
C ALA A 158 13.78 1.28 -14.05
N PHE A 159 13.80 0.72 -12.86
CA PHE A 159 12.65 0.17 -12.15
C PHE A 159 12.43 0.97 -10.88
N GLY A 160 11.18 1.06 -10.44
CA GLY A 160 10.82 1.50 -9.11
C GLY A 160 9.36 1.20 -8.78
N THR A 161 9.06 1.33 -7.51
CA THR A 161 7.71 1.60 -7.03
C THR A 161 7.36 3.06 -7.36
N VAL A 162 6.13 3.46 -7.12
CA VAL A 162 5.64 4.78 -7.54
C VAL A 162 6.49 5.93 -7.00
N ASP A 163 6.94 5.84 -5.75
CA ASP A 163 7.85 6.82 -5.13
C ASP A 163 9.11 7.08 -5.97
N SER A 164 9.78 6.01 -6.42
CA SER A 164 10.99 6.12 -7.22
C SER A 164 10.75 6.87 -8.54
N TYR A 165 9.63 6.57 -9.20
CA TYR A 165 9.25 7.27 -10.42
C TYR A 165 8.91 8.74 -10.16
N LEU A 166 8.19 9.03 -9.06
CA LEU A 166 7.89 10.41 -8.66
C LEU A 166 9.15 11.19 -8.32
N ILE A 167 10.09 10.61 -7.56
CA ILE A 167 11.40 11.24 -7.27
C ILE A 167 12.14 11.51 -8.58
N TRP A 168 12.18 10.53 -9.49
CA TRP A 168 12.80 10.70 -10.80
C TRP A 168 12.20 11.90 -11.56
N LYS A 169 10.87 11.96 -11.67
CA LYS A 169 10.16 13.05 -12.38
C LYS A 169 10.34 14.40 -11.69
N LEU A 170 10.18 14.45 -10.37
CA LEU A 170 10.33 15.67 -9.57
C LEU A 170 11.75 16.24 -9.67
N THR A 171 12.77 15.38 -9.68
CA THR A 171 14.17 15.80 -9.76
C THR A 171 14.69 15.99 -11.20
N GLY A 172 13.88 15.69 -12.22
CA GLY A 172 14.29 15.79 -13.63
C GLY A 172 15.34 14.75 -14.01
N GLY A 173 15.20 13.51 -13.51
CA GLY A 173 16.09 12.39 -13.80
C GLY A 173 17.40 12.38 -13.01
N ARG A 174 17.60 13.32 -12.09
CA ARG A 174 18.86 13.44 -11.31
C ARG A 174 18.99 12.40 -10.20
N VAL A 175 17.86 11.91 -9.68
CA VAL A 175 17.84 10.95 -8.56
C VAL A 175 16.99 9.74 -8.92
N HIS A 176 17.56 8.56 -8.78
CA HIS A 176 16.88 7.27 -8.85
C HIS A 176 17.02 6.57 -7.50
N ALA A 177 16.10 6.81 -6.62
CA ALA A 177 16.11 6.31 -5.26
C ALA A 177 14.72 5.88 -4.80
N THR A 178 14.68 5.05 -3.78
CA THR A 178 13.51 4.65 -3.02
C THR A 178 13.85 4.67 -1.53
N ASP A 179 12.85 4.53 -0.66
CA ASP A 179 13.11 4.30 0.76
C ASP A 179 13.07 2.81 1.13
N ALA A 180 13.58 2.48 2.31
CA ALA A 180 13.63 1.11 2.80
C ALA A 180 12.24 0.45 2.92
N THR A 181 11.18 1.22 3.20
CA THR A 181 9.83 0.68 3.34
C THR A 181 9.23 0.26 2.01
N ASN A 182 9.41 1.04 0.95
CA ASN A 182 9.01 0.66 -0.40
C ASN A 182 9.88 -0.47 -0.95
N ALA A 183 11.20 -0.42 -0.75
CA ALA A 183 12.12 -1.51 -1.13
C ALA A 183 11.70 -2.85 -0.52
N ALA A 184 11.32 -2.86 0.76
CA ALA A 184 10.86 -4.04 1.48
C ALA A 184 9.59 -4.68 0.89
N ARG A 185 8.85 -3.98 0.01
CA ARG A 185 7.63 -4.50 -0.63
C ARG A 185 7.87 -5.08 -2.03
N THR A 186 9.10 -5.05 -2.50
CA THR A 186 9.40 -5.47 -3.88
C THR A 186 9.60 -6.97 -4.05
N MET A 187 9.80 -7.72 -2.97
CA MET A 187 10.27 -9.12 -2.98
C MET A 187 11.69 -9.28 -3.56
N LEU A 188 12.43 -8.18 -3.72
CA LEU A 188 13.80 -8.15 -4.24
C LEU A 188 14.82 -7.70 -3.18
N TYR A 189 14.33 -7.14 -2.07
CA TYR A 189 15.14 -6.52 -1.03
C TYR A 189 15.27 -7.44 0.18
N ASN A 190 16.50 -7.72 0.58
CA ASN A 190 16.81 -8.48 1.78
C ASN A 190 16.70 -7.55 3.00
N ILE A 191 15.60 -7.64 3.72
CA ILE A 191 15.32 -6.74 4.84
C ILE A 191 16.23 -6.96 6.05
N ALA A 192 16.82 -8.15 6.19
CA ALA A 192 17.77 -8.44 7.26
C ALA A 192 19.16 -7.83 7.00
N LYS A 193 19.57 -7.79 5.71
CA LYS A 193 20.88 -7.24 5.30
C LYS A 193 20.82 -5.77 4.93
N GLY A 194 19.65 -5.25 4.55
CA GLY A 194 19.50 -3.88 4.08
C GLY A 194 20.05 -3.68 2.65
N GLU A 195 19.91 -4.68 1.78
CA GLU A 195 20.42 -4.62 0.40
C GLU A 195 19.51 -5.35 -0.59
N TRP A 196 19.63 -5.03 -1.88
CA TRP A 196 19.00 -5.81 -2.94
C TRP A 196 19.59 -7.22 -2.98
N ASP A 197 18.74 -8.25 -3.01
CA ASP A 197 19.16 -9.65 -2.96
C ASP A 197 19.54 -10.17 -4.35
N ALA A 198 20.84 -10.35 -4.58
CA ALA A 198 21.38 -10.76 -5.88
C ALA A 198 20.88 -12.15 -6.32
N GLU A 199 20.65 -13.08 -5.37
CA GLU A 199 20.17 -14.42 -5.68
C GLU A 199 18.71 -14.39 -6.11
N ILE A 200 17.85 -13.61 -5.43
CA ILE A 200 16.45 -13.42 -5.80
C ILE A 200 16.37 -12.69 -7.16
N CYS A 201 17.17 -11.64 -7.35
CA CYS A 201 17.25 -10.96 -8.65
C CYS A 201 17.67 -11.90 -9.76
N GLY A 202 18.66 -12.77 -9.51
CA GLY A 202 19.08 -13.81 -10.47
C GLY A 202 17.99 -14.85 -10.75
N LEU A 203 17.24 -15.29 -9.72
CA LEU A 203 16.13 -16.23 -9.87
C LEU A 203 15.00 -15.65 -10.76
N LEU A 204 14.75 -14.35 -10.66
CA LEU A 204 13.74 -13.65 -11.47
C LEU A 204 14.32 -13.08 -12.77
N ASP A 205 15.62 -13.27 -13.02
CA ASP A 205 16.36 -12.73 -14.17
C ASP A 205 16.19 -11.20 -14.29
N ILE A 206 16.40 -10.49 -13.16
CA ILE A 206 16.31 -9.03 -13.02
C ILE A 206 17.71 -8.45 -12.91
N PRO A 207 18.16 -7.64 -13.89
CA PRO A 207 19.44 -6.94 -13.81
C PRO A 207 19.47 -5.93 -12.67
N MET A 208 20.41 -6.05 -11.74
CA MET A 208 20.51 -5.17 -10.56
C MET A 208 20.74 -3.70 -10.91
N GLN A 209 21.27 -3.39 -12.09
CA GLN A 209 21.47 -2.04 -12.59
C GLN A 209 20.15 -1.24 -12.74
N MET A 210 19.01 -1.94 -12.80
CA MET A 210 17.70 -1.31 -12.88
C MET A 210 17.20 -0.77 -11.53
N LEU A 211 17.73 -1.29 -10.43
CA LEU A 211 17.19 -1.06 -9.09
C LEU A 211 17.62 0.32 -8.56
N PRO A 212 16.74 1.03 -7.83
CA PRO A 212 17.05 2.32 -7.24
C PRO A 212 18.01 2.20 -6.05
N GLU A 213 18.68 3.30 -5.72
CA GLU A 213 19.37 3.43 -4.43
C GLU A 213 18.35 3.41 -3.30
N VAL A 214 18.58 2.60 -2.26
CA VAL A 214 17.70 2.55 -1.08
C VAL A 214 18.23 3.49 0.00
N ARG A 215 17.36 4.37 0.50
CA ARG A 215 17.67 5.37 1.54
C ARG A 215 16.81 5.18 2.76
N ASP A 216 17.15 5.87 3.84
CA ASP A 216 16.30 6.00 5.01
C ASP A 216 14.98 6.73 4.64
N CYS A 217 13.92 6.49 5.42
CA CYS A 217 12.64 7.19 5.21
C CYS A 217 12.78 8.72 5.36
N ALA A 218 13.65 9.17 6.26
CA ALA A 218 14.02 10.58 6.42
C ALA A 218 15.44 10.79 5.88
N ALA A 219 15.55 11.13 4.61
CA ALA A 219 16.82 11.32 3.90
C ALA A 219 16.70 12.42 2.83
N ASN A 220 17.81 12.80 2.25
CA ASN A 220 17.84 13.70 1.13
C ASN A 220 17.58 12.93 -0.18
N PHE A 221 16.40 13.07 -0.77
CA PHE A 221 16.03 12.50 -2.06
C PHE A 221 16.23 13.48 -3.23
N GLY A 222 16.99 14.55 -3.01
CA GLY A 222 17.26 15.59 -4.00
C GLY A 222 16.31 16.78 -3.87
N VAL A 223 16.33 17.62 -4.90
CA VAL A 223 15.48 18.81 -4.99
C VAL A 223 14.66 18.76 -6.28
N THR A 224 13.48 19.34 -6.24
CA THR A 224 12.60 19.41 -7.42
C THR A 224 13.21 20.26 -8.52
N ARG A 225 12.75 20.05 -9.75
CA ARG A 225 13.01 21.00 -10.84
C ARG A 225 12.35 22.34 -10.51
N ALA A 226 13.07 23.43 -10.79
CA ALA A 226 12.58 24.78 -10.50
C ALA A 226 11.33 25.16 -11.32
N ASP A 227 11.20 24.63 -12.55
CA ASP A 227 10.06 24.89 -13.44
C ASP A 227 8.73 24.28 -12.95
N LEU A 228 8.77 23.29 -12.05
CA LEU A 228 7.55 22.68 -11.51
C LEU A 228 6.79 23.60 -10.54
N PHE A 229 7.53 24.33 -9.70
CA PHE A 229 6.97 25.14 -8.61
C PHE A 229 7.52 26.57 -8.57
N GLY A 230 8.33 26.98 -9.57
CA GLY A 230 8.98 28.28 -9.60
C GLY A 230 10.29 28.37 -8.80
N ARG A 231 10.67 27.28 -8.08
CA ARG A 231 11.96 27.10 -7.41
C ARG A 231 12.21 25.63 -7.08
N GLU A 232 13.43 25.31 -6.70
CA GLU A 232 13.77 24.01 -6.14
C GLU A 232 13.24 23.86 -4.70
N ILE A 233 12.60 22.72 -4.40
CA ILE A 233 12.14 22.34 -3.07
C ILE A 233 12.78 20.99 -2.71
N PRO A 234 13.41 20.84 -1.52
CA PRO A 234 14.02 19.58 -1.13
C PRO A 234 12.95 18.50 -0.85
N ILE A 235 13.24 17.26 -1.25
CA ILE A 235 12.46 16.08 -0.94
C ILE A 235 13.19 15.38 0.21
N LEU A 236 12.59 15.35 1.40
CA LEU A 236 13.27 14.92 2.62
C LEU A 236 12.60 13.75 3.35
N GLY A 237 11.46 13.27 2.86
CA GLY A 237 10.78 12.13 3.47
C GLY A 237 10.10 11.28 2.41
N VAL A 238 10.25 9.96 2.51
CA VAL A 238 9.56 8.98 1.65
C VAL A 238 9.20 7.77 2.49
N ALA A 239 7.97 7.29 2.35
CA ALA A 239 7.52 6.04 2.96
C ALA A 239 6.33 5.46 2.20
N GLY A 240 6.19 4.15 2.17
CA GLY A 240 4.97 3.49 1.71
C GLY A 240 3.76 3.93 2.54
N ASP A 241 2.55 3.90 1.96
CA ASP A 241 1.32 4.44 2.57
C ASP A 241 1.02 3.85 3.95
N GLN A 242 1.16 2.55 4.11
CA GLN A 242 0.88 1.88 5.38
C GLN A 242 1.95 2.17 6.44
N GLN A 243 3.18 2.36 6.03
CA GLN A 243 4.29 2.76 6.89
C GLN A 243 4.17 4.23 7.30
N ALA A 244 3.80 5.11 6.36
CA ALA A 244 3.50 6.50 6.66
C ALA A 244 2.34 6.62 7.67
N ALA A 245 1.28 5.80 7.53
CA ALA A 245 0.19 5.73 8.48
C ALA A 245 0.66 5.22 9.86
N THR A 246 1.60 4.25 9.92
CA THR A 246 2.18 3.76 11.17
C THR A 246 2.91 4.88 11.92
N VAL A 247 3.69 5.70 11.21
CA VAL A 247 4.33 6.90 11.76
C VAL A 247 3.29 7.95 12.17
N GLY A 248 2.28 8.19 11.32
CA GLY A 248 1.19 9.15 11.59
C GLY A 248 0.36 8.79 12.83
N GLN A 249 0.18 7.50 13.11
CA GLN A 249 -0.46 6.98 14.32
C GLN A 249 0.50 6.87 15.52
N ALA A 250 1.71 7.39 15.39
CA ALA A 250 2.75 7.36 16.43
C ALA A 250 3.08 5.95 16.98
N CYS A 251 3.00 4.92 16.13
CA CYS A 251 3.34 3.55 16.53
C CYS A 251 4.86 3.33 16.56
N PHE A 252 5.56 4.00 17.49
CA PHE A 252 7.01 4.01 17.57
C PHE A 252 7.59 2.98 18.54
N GLN A 253 6.77 2.40 19.41
CA GLN A 253 7.25 1.41 20.36
C GLN A 253 6.87 -0.01 19.93
N PRO A 254 7.70 -1.02 20.22
CA PRO A 254 7.32 -2.41 20.02
C PRO A 254 6.02 -2.74 20.74
N GLY A 255 5.14 -3.49 20.08
CA GLY A 255 3.81 -3.82 20.56
C GLY A 255 2.70 -2.85 20.15
N MET A 256 3.05 -1.64 19.67
CA MET A 256 2.05 -0.71 19.15
C MET A 256 1.52 -1.17 17.79
N MET A 257 0.19 -1.07 17.62
CA MET A 257 -0.51 -1.49 16.41
C MET A 257 -1.33 -0.35 15.80
N LYS A 258 -1.39 -0.36 14.47
CA LYS A 258 -2.36 0.44 13.71
C LYS A 258 -3.09 -0.43 12.71
N SER A 259 -4.30 -0.02 12.33
CA SER A 259 -5.07 -0.63 11.25
C SER A 259 -5.75 0.45 10.42
N THR A 260 -5.52 0.42 9.10
CA THR A 260 -6.13 1.35 8.15
C THR A 260 -7.30 0.66 7.47
N TYR A 261 -8.51 1.19 7.66
CA TYR A 261 -9.75 0.66 7.10
C TYR A 261 -10.19 1.49 5.88
N GLY A 262 -9.61 1.16 4.73
CA GLY A 262 -9.99 1.70 3.42
C GLY A 262 -10.86 0.71 2.63
N THR A 263 -10.61 0.55 1.34
CA THR A 263 -11.21 -0.49 0.48
C THR A 263 -10.95 -1.89 1.06
N GLY A 264 -9.69 -2.17 1.42
CA GLY A 264 -9.25 -3.25 2.28
C GLY A 264 -8.87 -2.74 3.66
N CYS A 265 -8.34 -3.63 4.50
CA CYS A 265 -7.77 -3.27 5.79
C CYS A 265 -6.33 -3.77 5.87
N PHE A 266 -5.44 -2.92 6.38
CA PHE A 266 -4.02 -3.22 6.53
C PHE A 266 -3.58 -2.91 7.97
N ALA A 267 -3.31 -3.98 8.73
CA ALA A 267 -2.82 -3.86 10.09
C ALA A 267 -1.31 -4.05 10.15
N LEU A 268 -0.63 -3.20 10.91
CA LEU A 268 0.79 -3.29 11.20
C LEU A 268 1.01 -3.28 12.72
N LEU A 269 1.79 -4.26 13.19
CA LEU A 269 2.29 -4.37 14.55
C LEU A 269 3.79 -4.08 14.55
N ASN A 270 4.22 -3.02 15.22
CA ASN A 270 5.64 -2.69 15.38
C ASN A 270 6.33 -3.75 16.23
N THR A 271 7.38 -4.40 15.70
CA THR A 271 8.16 -5.43 16.39
C THR A 271 9.55 -4.91 16.84
N GLY A 272 9.80 -3.61 16.68
CA GLY A 272 11.07 -3.00 17.05
C GLY A 272 12.22 -3.47 16.14
N THR A 273 13.31 -3.89 16.73
CA THR A 273 14.49 -4.39 16.00
C THR A 273 14.43 -5.88 15.69
N GLU A 274 13.34 -6.55 16.06
CA GLU A 274 13.16 -7.97 15.85
C GLU A 274 12.45 -8.25 14.52
N MET A 275 13.13 -8.98 13.63
CA MET A 275 12.57 -9.52 12.41
C MET A 275 11.81 -10.81 12.72
N VAL A 276 10.52 -10.72 13.07
CA VAL A 276 9.70 -11.87 13.45
C VAL A 276 9.37 -12.73 12.24
N ALA A 277 9.76 -13.99 12.25
CA ALA A 277 9.34 -14.97 11.24
C ALA A 277 7.93 -15.49 11.57
N SER A 278 6.94 -15.08 10.79
CA SER A 278 5.55 -15.48 11.02
C SER A 278 5.32 -16.98 10.80
N LYS A 279 4.61 -17.62 11.73
CA LYS A 279 4.09 -18.98 11.62
C LYS A 279 2.63 -19.00 11.19
N ASN A 280 1.97 -17.84 11.20
CA ASN A 280 0.57 -17.64 10.84
C ASN A 280 0.40 -16.95 9.48
N ARG A 281 1.43 -17.05 8.60
CA ARG A 281 1.44 -16.48 7.24
C ARG A 281 1.20 -14.96 7.20
N LEU A 282 1.60 -14.25 8.23
CA LEU A 282 1.72 -12.80 8.20
C LEU A 282 2.98 -12.41 7.42
N LEU A 283 3.04 -11.17 6.99
CA LEU A 283 4.22 -10.61 6.34
C LEU A 283 5.10 -9.95 7.40
N THR A 284 6.42 -10.06 7.23
CA THR A 284 7.38 -9.22 7.95
C THR A 284 7.88 -8.14 7.03
N THR A 285 7.88 -6.90 7.48
CA THR A 285 8.28 -5.76 6.65
C THR A 285 9.08 -4.74 7.48
N ILE A 286 9.66 -3.75 6.82
CA ILE A 286 10.24 -2.58 7.48
C ILE A 286 9.12 -1.58 7.75
N ALA A 287 8.90 -1.24 9.03
CA ALA A 287 7.96 -0.20 9.45
C ALA A 287 8.49 1.20 9.13
N TYR A 288 9.76 1.44 9.40
CA TYR A 288 10.55 2.61 9.01
C TYR A 288 12.03 2.32 9.18
N GLN A 289 12.88 3.09 8.50
CA GLN A 289 14.33 3.05 8.69
C GLN A 289 14.86 4.47 8.90
N LEU A 290 15.63 4.67 9.98
CA LEU A 290 16.23 5.94 10.34
C LEU A 290 17.68 5.72 10.78
N ASN A 291 18.61 6.55 10.28
CA ASN A 291 20.04 6.45 10.56
C ASN A 291 20.62 5.05 10.27
N GLY A 292 20.18 4.42 9.18
CA GLY A 292 20.58 3.08 8.76
C GLY A 292 20.04 1.95 9.65
N LYS A 293 19.13 2.24 10.59
CA LYS A 293 18.55 1.24 11.50
C LYS A 293 17.11 0.96 11.15
N PRO A 294 16.76 -0.26 10.70
CA PRO A 294 15.39 -0.65 10.45
C PRO A 294 14.63 -0.90 11.75
N THR A 295 13.37 -0.50 11.75
CA THR A 295 12.34 -0.97 12.68
C THR A 295 11.42 -1.87 11.88
N TYR A 296 11.16 -3.08 12.38
CA TYR A 296 10.32 -4.05 11.69
C TYR A 296 8.88 -4.01 12.15
N ALA A 297 8.01 -4.60 11.35
CA ALA A 297 6.61 -4.84 11.71
C ALA A 297 6.12 -6.16 11.14
N LEU A 298 5.18 -6.79 11.85
CA LEU A 298 4.29 -7.77 11.26
C LEU A 298 3.16 -7.05 10.54
N GLU A 299 2.83 -7.49 9.33
CA GLU A 299 1.74 -6.95 8.54
C GLU A 299 0.75 -8.03 8.14
N GLY A 300 -0.52 -7.71 8.26
CA GLY A 300 -1.59 -8.53 7.71
C GLY A 300 -2.56 -7.68 6.88
N SER A 301 -3.02 -8.28 5.79
CA SER A 301 -3.89 -7.63 4.81
C SER A 301 -5.22 -8.35 4.72
N ILE A 302 -6.31 -7.62 4.92
CA ILE A 302 -7.69 -8.03 4.66
C ILE A 302 -8.11 -7.34 3.37
N PHE A 303 -8.43 -8.11 2.32
CA PHE A 303 -8.66 -7.52 0.99
C PHE A 303 -9.96 -6.75 0.88
N ILE A 304 -10.98 -7.15 1.64
CA ILE A 304 -12.31 -6.56 1.61
C ILE A 304 -12.69 -6.02 2.98
N ALA A 305 -12.67 -4.70 3.13
CA ALA A 305 -13.19 -3.96 4.28
C ALA A 305 -14.25 -2.96 3.80
N GLY A 306 -13.93 -1.71 3.55
CA GLY A 306 -14.90 -0.75 2.98
C GLY A 306 -15.50 -1.16 1.64
N ALA A 307 -14.84 -2.04 0.90
CA ALA A 307 -15.37 -2.61 -0.34
C ALA A 307 -16.65 -3.43 -0.13
N VAL A 308 -16.89 -4.00 1.06
CA VAL A 308 -18.17 -4.67 1.35
C VAL A 308 -19.32 -3.68 1.39
N VAL A 309 -19.09 -2.48 1.93
CA VAL A 309 -20.08 -1.39 1.94
C VAL A 309 -20.35 -0.87 0.53
N GLN A 310 -19.30 -0.73 -0.28
CA GLN A 310 -19.46 -0.39 -1.71
C GLN A 310 -20.28 -1.45 -2.44
N TRP A 311 -20.06 -2.73 -2.16
CA TRP A 311 -20.86 -3.81 -2.74
C TRP A 311 -22.35 -3.75 -2.34
N LEU A 312 -22.68 -3.41 -1.09
CA LEU A 312 -24.07 -3.18 -0.67
C LEU A 312 -24.71 -2.05 -1.48
N ARG A 313 -23.93 -0.98 -1.80
CA ARG A 313 -24.40 0.18 -2.55
C ARG A 313 -24.50 -0.10 -4.05
N ASP A 314 -23.42 -0.57 -4.66
CA ASP A 314 -23.27 -0.62 -6.12
C ASP A 314 -23.70 -1.97 -6.71
N GLY A 315 -23.44 -3.07 -5.98
CA GLY A 315 -23.78 -4.44 -6.38
C GLY A 315 -25.21 -4.82 -6.02
N LEU A 316 -25.55 -4.76 -4.74
CA LEU A 316 -26.90 -5.11 -4.27
C LEU A 316 -27.90 -3.96 -4.36
N LYS A 317 -27.44 -2.71 -4.37
CA LYS A 317 -28.26 -1.49 -4.43
C LYS A 317 -29.27 -1.37 -3.27
N ILE A 318 -28.92 -1.91 -2.12
CA ILE A 318 -29.77 -1.88 -0.90
C ILE A 318 -29.50 -0.67 -0.02
N ILE A 319 -28.45 0.10 -0.30
CA ILE A 319 -28.13 1.41 0.27
C ILE A 319 -27.79 2.40 -0.85
N ARG A 320 -27.91 3.69 -0.59
CA ARG A 320 -27.54 4.77 -1.53
C ARG A 320 -26.21 5.43 -1.15
N ALA A 321 -25.91 5.43 0.16
CA ALA A 321 -24.69 6.00 0.72
C ALA A 321 -24.15 5.10 1.83
N ALA A 322 -22.82 5.11 2.02
CA ALA A 322 -22.16 4.33 3.06
C ALA A 322 -22.68 4.67 4.47
N SER A 323 -23.07 5.94 4.70
CA SER A 323 -23.61 6.39 5.99
C SER A 323 -24.94 5.72 6.39
N GLU A 324 -25.67 5.13 5.46
CA GLU A 324 -26.93 4.41 5.76
C GLU A 324 -26.69 3.08 6.47
N THR A 325 -25.48 2.50 6.37
CA THR A 325 -25.17 1.19 6.95
C THR A 325 -25.30 1.15 8.46
N GLN A 326 -24.95 2.25 9.16
CA GLN A 326 -25.06 2.33 10.61
C GLN A 326 -26.52 2.21 11.07
N ALA A 327 -27.41 3.03 10.52
CA ALA A 327 -28.81 3.01 10.89
C ALA A 327 -29.49 1.66 10.55
N LEU A 328 -29.08 1.02 9.46
CA LEU A 328 -29.55 -0.33 9.12
C LEU A 328 -29.03 -1.39 10.11
N ALA A 329 -27.75 -1.34 10.46
CA ALA A 329 -27.18 -2.27 11.43
C ALA A 329 -27.83 -2.16 12.81
N ASP A 330 -28.13 -0.91 13.26
CA ASP A 330 -28.86 -0.66 14.50
C ASP A 330 -30.31 -1.18 14.47
N ALA A 331 -30.93 -1.19 13.30
CA ALA A 331 -32.30 -1.66 13.10
C ALA A 331 -32.41 -3.18 12.84
N ALA A 332 -31.29 -3.88 12.67
CA ALA A 332 -31.28 -5.31 12.40
C ALA A 332 -31.81 -6.10 13.60
N ASP A 333 -32.57 -7.18 13.32
CA ASP A 333 -33.06 -8.10 14.34
C ASP A 333 -31.89 -8.80 15.04
N PRO A 334 -31.68 -8.54 16.35
CA PRO A 334 -30.55 -9.13 17.08
C PRO A 334 -30.66 -10.66 17.27
N THR A 335 -31.79 -11.26 16.95
CA THR A 335 -31.99 -12.72 17.05
C THR A 335 -31.62 -13.45 15.77
N GLN A 336 -31.29 -12.75 14.69
CA GLN A 336 -30.84 -13.34 13.44
C GLN A 336 -29.32 -13.37 13.35
N ASP A 337 -28.79 -14.58 13.15
CA ASP A 337 -27.35 -14.83 12.99
C ASP A 337 -26.97 -14.88 11.50
N VAL A 338 -27.12 -13.74 10.81
CA VAL A 338 -26.67 -13.62 9.41
C VAL A 338 -25.18 -13.30 9.40
N ILE A 339 -24.38 -14.18 8.79
CA ILE A 339 -22.94 -14.05 8.69
C ILE A 339 -22.55 -13.86 7.22
N LEU A 340 -21.74 -12.85 6.95
CA LEU A 340 -21.17 -12.59 5.63
C LEU A 340 -19.66 -12.83 5.63
N VAL A 341 -19.19 -13.66 4.69
CA VAL A 341 -17.77 -13.84 4.39
C VAL A 341 -17.46 -13.07 3.12
N PRO A 342 -16.78 -11.89 3.18
CA PRO A 342 -16.63 -11.02 2.01
C PRO A 342 -15.39 -11.38 1.17
N ALA A 343 -15.21 -12.65 0.84
CA ALA A 343 -14.07 -13.14 0.05
C ALA A 343 -14.23 -12.87 -1.45
N PHE A 344 -14.61 -11.64 -1.86
CA PHE A 344 -14.92 -11.31 -3.25
C PHE A 344 -13.72 -11.49 -4.20
N THR A 345 -12.51 -11.30 -3.68
CA THR A 345 -11.24 -11.50 -4.40
C THR A 345 -10.36 -12.57 -3.72
N GLY A 346 -10.97 -13.49 -2.97
CA GLY A 346 -10.28 -14.41 -2.08
C GLY A 346 -10.09 -13.82 -0.69
N LEU A 347 -9.44 -14.60 0.20
CA LEU A 347 -9.06 -14.18 1.55
C LEU A 347 -7.56 -13.83 1.59
N GLY A 348 -7.23 -12.74 2.28
CA GLY A 348 -5.88 -12.34 2.61
C GLY A 348 -5.31 -13.07 3.83
N ALA A 349 -4.45 -12.39 4.59
CA ALA A 349 -3.89 -12.94 5.82
C ALA A 349 -4.99 -13.24 6.87
N PRO A 350 -4.83 -14.29 7.68
CA PRO A 350 -3.76 -15.29 7.66
C PRO A 350 -4.01 -16.45 6.68
N TYR A 351 -5.11 -16.45 5.95
CA TYR A 351 -5.61 -17.60 5.17
C TYR A 351 -4.94 -17.77 3.81
N TRP A 352 -4.74 -16.66 3.07
CA TRP A 352 -4.18 -16.62 1.71
C TRP A 352 -4.85 -17.61 0.75
N ARG A 353 -6.20 -17.53 0.69
CA ARG A 353 -7.05 -18.37 -0.16
C ARG A 353 -7.57 -17.59 -1.37
N PRO A 354 -6.83 -17.55 -2.48
CA PRO A 354 -7.24 -16.79 -3.68
C PRO A 354 -8.41 -17.46 -4.43
N ASP A 355 -8.65 -18.73 -4.18
CA ASP A 355 -9.66 -19.59 -4.80
C ASP A 355 -11.05 -19.49 -4.17
N CYS A 356 -11.18 -19.02 -2.92
CA CYS A 356 -12.48 -18.86 -2.28
C CYS A 356 -13.23 -17.61 -2.78
N ARG A 357 -14.54 -17.61 -2.55
CA ARG A 357 -15.43 -16.48 -2.90
C ARG A 357 -16.35 -16.17 -1.74
N GLY A 358 -16.99 -14.98 -1.79
CA GLY A 358 -17.91 -14.52 -0.77
C GLY A 358 -19.10 -15.46 -0.58
N ALA A 359 -19.61 -15.53 0.67
CA ALA A 359 -20.76 -16.32 1.04
C ALA A 359 -21.58 -15.58 2.11
N VAL A 360 -22.87 -15.85 2.13
CA VAL A 360 -23.78 -15.40 3.19
C VAL A 360 -24.45 -16.63 3.79
N TYR A 361 -24.45 -16.72 5.11
CA TYR A 361 -25.05 -17.81 5.88
C TYR A 361 -26.13 -17.27 6.81
N GLY A 362 -27.03 -18.15 7.28
CA GLY A 362 -28.03 -17.80 8.27
C GLY A 362 -29.22 -17.01 7.75
N LEU A 363 -29.43 -16.94 6.43
CA LEU A 363 -30.60 -16.25 5.86
C LEU A 363 -31.91 -16.94 6.20
N THR A 364 -32.88 -16.12 6.61
CA THR A 364 -34.26 -16.51 6.82
C THR A 364 -35.18 -15.74 5.85
N ARG A 365 -36.46 -16.06 5.82
CA ARG A 365 -37.43 -15.28 5.02
C ARG A 365 -37.59 -13.84 5.50
N ASN A 366 -37.16 -13.53 6.71
CA ASN A 366 -37.22 -12.23 7.35
C ASN A 366 -35.91 -11.46 7.27
N SER A 367 -34.86 -12.04 6.67
CA SER A 367 -33.57 -11.33 6.49
C SER A 367 -33.70 -10.33 5.35
N GLY A 368 -33.32 -9.10 5.62
CA GLY A 368 -33.43 -7.97 4.69
C GLY A 368 -32.15 -7.09 4.65
N PRO A 369 -32.27 -5.87 4.15
CA PRO A 369 -31.13 -4.94 4.08
C PRO A 369 -30.47 -4.65 5.42
N ALA A 370 -31.21 -4.66 6.52
CA ALA A 370 -30.71 -4.40 7.87
C ALA A 370 -29.73 -5.47 8.31
N GLU A 371 -30.12 -6.75 8.20
CA GLU A 371 -29.30 -7.91 8.55
C GLU A 371 -28.05 -8.02 7.66
N LEU A 372 -28.19 -7.72 6.36
CA LEU A 372 -27.06 -7.72 5.43
C LEU A 372 -26.09 -6.59 5.74
N ALA A 373 -26.57 -5.39 6.08
CA ALA A 373 -25.72 -4.27 6.45
C ALA A 373 -24.96 -4.56 7.74
N ARG A 374 -25.63 -5.10 8.76
CA ARG A 374 -25.01 -5.54 10.02
C ARG A 374 -23.94 -6.60 9.76
N ALA A 375 -24.27 -7.66 9.03
CA ALA A 375 -23.33 -8.73 8.71
C ALA A 375 -22.12 -8.23 7.92
N ALA A 376 -22.31 -7.25 7.04
CA ALA A 376 -21.21 -6.62 6.31
C ALA A 376 -20.25 -5.85 7.22
N LEU A 377 -20.75 -5.07 8.18
CA LEU A 377 -19.90 -4.36 9.15
C LEU A 377 -19.23 -5.35 10.12
N GLU A 378 -19.97 -6.34 10.64
CA GLU A 378 -19.42 -7.39 11.52
C GLU A 378 -18.32 -8.19 10.84
N SER A 379 -18.43 -8.45 9.53
CA SER A 379 -17.43 -9.23 8.77
C SER A 379 -16.05 -8.58 8.81
N VAL A 380 -15.97 -7.25 8.91
CA VAL A 380 -14.70 -6.53 9.04
C VAL A 380 -14.11 -6.74 10.43
N GLY A 381 -14.94 -6.69 11.49
CA GLY A 381 -14.52 -6.94 12.86
C GLY A 381 -14.01 -8.38 13.04
N PHE A 382 -14.74 -9.38 12.52
CA PHE A 382 -14.31 -10.78 12.62
C PHE A 382 -12.97 -11.03 11.93
N GLN A 383 -12.78 -10.53 10.71
CA GLN A 383 -11.49 -10.65 10.00
C GLN A 383 -10.36 -9.90 10.74
N THR A 384 -10.66 -8.74 11.32
CA THR A 384 -9.70 -7.99 12.13
C THR A 384 -9.28 -8.80 13.36
N ARG A 385 -10.22 -9.43 14.04
CA ARG A 385 -9.92 -10.30 15.20
C ARG A 385 -9.00 -11.44 14.81
N ASP A 386 -9.32 -12.19 13.74
CA ASP A 386 -8.48 -13.28 13.25
C ASP A 386 -7.04 -12.81 12.98
N LEU A 387 -6.92 -11.63 12.39
CA LEU A 387 -5.62 -11.04 12.09
C LEU A 387 -4.85 -10.65 13.35
N LEU A 388 -5.50 -10.02 14.32
CA LEU A 388 -4.87 -9.61 15.58
C LEU A 388 -4.47 -10.83 16.43
N GLU A 389 -5.27 -11.88 16.45
CA GLU A 389 -4.94 -13.15 17.13
C GLU A 389 -3.69 -13.79 16.48
N ALA A 390 -3.61 -13.80 15.15
CA ALA A 390 -2.43 -14.27 14.44
C ALA A 390 -1.18 -13.42 14.74
N MET A 391 -1.32 -12.09 14.79
CA MET A 391 -0.23 -11.18 15.15
C MET A 391 0.29 -11.42 16.57
N ARG A 392 -0.62 -11.56 17.54
CA ARG A 392 -0.26 -11.84 18.94
C ARG A 392 0.43 -13.20 19.09
N ALA A 393 -0.05 -14.22 18.36
CA ALA A 393 0.55 -15.54 18.38
C ALA A 393 1.99 -15.56 17.81
N ASP A 394 2.26 -14.75 16.78
CA ASP A 394 3.59 -14.64 16.18
C ASP A 394 4.53 -13.73 16.98
N TRP A 395 4.02 -12.62 17.52
CA TRP A 395 4.82 -11.66 18.27
C TRP A 395 5.30 -12.21 19.62
N GLY A 396 4.44 -12.96 20.31
CA GLY A 396 4.80 -13.62 21.58
C GLY A 396 5.07 -12.70 22.76
N ALA A 397 5.13 -11.37 22.56
CA ALA A 397 5.27 -10.37 23.60
C ALA A 397 3.93 -9.66 23.84
N ALA A 398 3.81 -8.95 24.95
CA ALA A 398 2.62 -8.15 25.25
C ALA A 398 2.52 -6.96 24.27
N ASP A 399 1.34 -6.76 23.69
CA ASP A 399 0.99 -5.52 23.00
C ASP A 399 0.50 -4.48 24.01
N ASP A 400 0.31 -3.22 23.58
CA ASP A 400 -0.23 -2.17 24.41
C ASP A 400 -1.77 -2.22 24.58
N GLY A 401 -2.41 -3.24 23.99
CA GLY A 401 -3.87 -3.45 24.02
C GLY A 401 -4.67 -2.38 23.26
N ILE A 402 -4.00 -1.49 22.53
CA ILE A 402 -4.62 -0.36 21.82
C ILE A 402 -4.48 -0.59 20.31
N LEU A 403 -5.63 -0.70 19.62
CA LEU A 403 -5.66 -0.66 18.16
C LEU A 403 -5.90 0.77 17.69
N ARG A 404 -4.89 1.38 17.08
CA ARG A 404 -5.01 2.70 16.45
C ARG A 404 -5.61 2.54 15.07
N VAL A 405 -6.66 3.30 14.76
CA VAL A 405 -7.41 3.13 13.51
C VAL A 405 -7.45 4.40 12.69
N ASP A 406 -7.43 4.24 11.37
CA ASP A 406 -7.66 5.29 10.39
C ASP A 406 -8.35 4.73 9.13
N GLY A 407 -8.58 5.58 8.13
CA GLY A 407 -9.28 5.21 6.90
C GLY A 407 -10.76 5.56 6.92
N GLY A 408 -11.42 5.40 5.76
CA GLY A 408 -12.78 5.88 5.54
C GLY A 408 -13.85 5.22 6.43
N MET A 409 -13.64 3.97 6.87
CA MET A 409 -14.61 3.27 7.72
C MET A 409 -14.63 3.79 9.17
N THR A 410 -13.62 4.53 9.61
CA THR A 410 -13.62 5.14 10.95
C THR A 410 -14.73 6.18 11.13
N ALA A 411 -15.38 6.59 10.05
CA ALA A 411 -16.59 7.43 10.11
C ALA A 411 -17.84 6.69 10.61
N SER A 412 -17.80 5.35 10.73
CA SER A 412 -18.89 4.56 11.29
C SER A 412 -18.63 4.24 12.75
N ASP A 413 -19.31 4.91 13.66
CA ASP A 413 -19.22 4.64 15.10
C ASP A 413 -19.63 3.19 15.41
N TRP A 414 -20.63 2.66 14.71
CA TRP A 414 -21.07 1.28 14.87
C TRP A 414 -19.93 0.28 14.61
N ALA A 415 -19.23 0.45 13.48
CA ALA A 415 -18.12 -0.43 13.12
C ALA A 415 -16.96 -0.31 14.14
N MET A 416 -16.68 0.91 14.62
CA MET A 416 -15.61 1.16 15.60
C MET A 416 -15.94 0.60 16.98
N LEU A 417 -17.20 0.58 17.38
CA LEU A 417 -17.65 -0.04 18.65
C LEU A 417 -17.65 -1.56 18.58
N PHE A 418 -17.86 -2.13 17.41
CA PHE A 418 -17.84 -3.58 17.21
C PHE A 418 -16.41 -4.14 17.15
N LEU A 419 -15.44 -3.34 16.65
CA LEU A 419 -14.01 -3.65 16.64
C LEU A 419 -13.41 -3.69 18.04
#